data_aee76ea601e06db90efa32027b7c9533
#
_entry.id   aee76ea601e06db90efa32027b7c9533
#
_cell.length_a   1.000
_cell.length_b   1.000
_cell.length_c   1.000
_cell.angle_alpha   90.00
_cell.angle_beta   90.00
_cell.angle_gamma   90.00
#
_symmetry.space_group_name_H-M   'P 1'
#
loop_
_entity.id
_entity.type
_entity.pdbx_description
1 polymer ?
#
loop_
_entity_poly.entity_id
_entity_poly.type
_entity_poly.pdbx_seq_one_letter_code
_entity_poly.pdbx_strand_id
1 'polypeptide(L)'
;VGCVRTSGGTWYFDEAPLPEAWPELTPVDSVEIREYPTYRAAVVTDDSTSAGQSQMFGPLFRHISSNDIPMTAPVDMTYESTGDTAADDRMTAMAFLYRTPDLGPLGTDGVVEVEDIAAQAYVSTGVRGSYNDRQFADGLARVRAWLDEHGDWRADGPPRYLGYNSPFVPWFWRYGEV
;
A
#
# COMPACT_ATOMS: atom_id res chain seq x y z
N VAL A 1 -17.05 -3.67 -13.37
CA VAL A 1 -16.42 -2.92 -14.48
C VAL A 1 -15.83 -1.66 -13.87
N GLY A 2 -14.50 -1.58 -13.83
CA GLY A 2 -13.81 -0.42 -13.30
C GLY A 2 -14.04 0.84 -14.14
N CYS A 3 -13.99 2.00 -13.54
CA CYS A 3 -14.12 3.28 -14.21
C CYS A 3 -12.99 4.22 -13.80
N VAL A 4 -12.73 5.24 -14.62
CA VAL A 4 -11.78 6.30 -14.25
C VAL A 4 -12.48 7.24 -13.27
N ARG A 5 -11.84 7.50 -12.13
CA ARG A 5 -12.27 8.48 -11.13
C ARG A 5 -11.17 9.49 -10.86
N THR A 6 -11.55 10.59 -10.26
CA THR A 6 -10.62 11.62 -9.78
C THR A 6 -10.73 11.71 -8.26
N SER A 7 -9.57 11.75 -7.59
CA SER A 7 -9.46 11.94 -6.15
C SER A 7 -8.19 12.75 -5.87
N GLY A 8 -8.23 13.73 -4.98
CA GLY A 8 -7.08 14.54 -4.59
C GLY A 8 -6.37 15.28 -5.74
N GLY A 9 -7.08 15.54 -6.86
CA GLY A 9 -6.48 16.16 -8.04
C GLY A 9 -5.78 15.19 -9.00
N THR A 10 -5.80 13.89 -8.72
CA THR A 10 -5.29 12.85 -9.63
C THR A 10 -6.41 11.92 -10.09
N TRP A 11 -6.26 11.36 -11.29
CA TRP A 11 -7.17 10.33 -11.78
C TRP A 11 -6.61 8.94 -11.50
N TYR A 12 -7.47 7.97 -11.29
CA TYR A 12 -7.11 6.57 -11.15
C TYR A 12 -8.19 5.66 -11.73
N PHE A 13 -7.83 4.42 -12.03
CA PHE A 13 -8.78 3.42 -12.48
C PHE A 13 -9.37 2.72 -11.24
N ASP A 14 -10.65 3.04 -10.95
CA ASP A 14 -11.37 2.50 -9.80
C ASP A 14 -11.84 1.08 -10.10
N GLU A 15 -11.06 0.11 -9.64
CA GLU A 15 -11.26 -1.32 -9.86
C GLU A 15 -11.88 -2.02 -8.66
N ALA A 16 -11.58 -1.54 -7.46
CA ALA A 16 -12.06 -2.07 -6.20
C ALA A 16 -12.33 -0.94 -5.20
N PRO A 17 -13.29 -1.11 -4.27
CA PRO A 17 -13.61 -0.08 -3.29
C PRO A 17 -12.41 0.22 -2.38
N LEU A 18 -12.30 1.48 -1.96
CA LEU A 18 -11.37 1.90 -0.92
C LEU A 18 -11.96 1.60 0.48
N PRO A 19 -11.12 1.46 1.53
CA PRO A 19 -11.59 1.45 2.90
C PRO A 19 -12.42 2.70 3.23
N GLU A 20 -13.33 2.59 4.19
CA GLU A 20 -14.10 3.76 4.64
C GLU A 20 -13.20 4.86 5.21
N ALA A 21 -13.55 6.11 4.95
CA ALA A 21 -12.79 7.29 5.36
C ALA A 21 -11.33 7.33 4.84
N TRP A 22 -11.02 6.57 3.77
CA TRP A 22 -9.71 6.64 3.13
C TRP A 22 -9.44 8.05 2.61
N PRO A 23 -8.23 8.59 2.80
CA PRO A 23 -7.93 9.95 2.37
C PRO A 23 -7.98 10.09 0.84
N GLU A 24 -8.04 11.33 0.39
CA GLU A 24 -7.83 11.64 -1.02
C GLU A 24 -6.46 11.15 -1.49
N LEU A 25 -6.38 10.69 -2.73
CA LEU A 25 -5.16 10.16 -3.32
C LEU A 25 -4.13 11.29 -3.53
N THR A 26 -2.88 10.97 -3.33
CA THR A 26 -1.79 11.94 -3.55
C THR A 26 -1.58 12.15 -5.05
N PRO A 27 -1.55 13.39 -5.56
CA PRO A 27 -1.28 13.63 -6.97
C PRO A 27 0.05 13.01 -7.42
N VAL A 28 0.07 12.52 -8.67
CA VAL A 28 1.29 11.95 -9.25
C VAL A 28 2.41 12.99 -9.25
N ASP A 29 3.58 12.59 -8.84
CA ASP A 29 4.80 13.40 -8.71
C ASP A 29 4.75 14.55 -7.67
N SER A 30 3.64 14.70 -6.94
CA SER A 30 3.55 15.60 -5.79
C SER A 30 3.91 14.85 -4.51
N VAL A 31 4.38 15.57 -3.49
CA VAL A 31 4.57 15.02 -2.15
C VAL A 31 3.68 15.78 -1.18
N GLU A 32 2.84 15.05 -0.46
CA GLU A 32 1.87 15.61 0.48
C GLU A 32 1.78 14.76 1.75
N ILE A 33 1.29 15.36 2.83
CA ILE A 33 0.96 14.62 4.05
C ILE A 33 -0.46 14.08 3.90
N ARG A 34 -0.65 12.79 4.18
CA ARG A 34 -1.94 12.11 4.19
C ARG A 34 -2.20 11.50 5.56
N GLU A 35 -3.38 11.76 6.11
CA GLU A 35 -3.85 11.17 7.35
C GLU A 35 -4.74 9.98 7.04
N TYR A 36 -4.30 8.79 7.43
CA TYR A 36 -5.05 7.56 7.26
C TYR A 36 -5.84 7.24 8.53
N PRO A 37 -7.10 6.82 8.42
CA PRO A 37 -7.91 6.45 9.57
C PRO A 37 -7.40 5.14 10.19
N THR A 38 -7.95 4.75 11.32
CA THR A 38 -7.85 3.37 11.79
C THR A 38 -8.58 2.45 10.82
N TYR A 39 -7.95 1.37 10.38
CA TYR A 39 -8.55 0.38 9.48
C TYR A 39 -8.13 -1.03 9.87
N ARG A 40 -8.94 -2.01 9.51
CA ARG A 40 -8.60 -3.42 9.67
C ARG A 40 -7.91 -3.95 8.43
N ALA A 41 -6.91 -4.82 8.64
CA ALA A 41 -6.17 -5.44 7.56
C ALA A 41 -5.84 -6.91 7.88
N ALA A 42 -5.84 -7.73 6.85
CA ALA A 42 -5.21 -9.04 6.86
C ALA A 42 -3.76 -8.87 6.40
N VAL A 43 -2.81 -9.29 7.21
CA VAL A 43 -1.38 -9.05 7.02
C VAL A 43 -0.63 -10.38 6.94
N VAL A 44 0.31 -10.49 6.01
CA VAL A 44 1.34 -11.54 5.99
C VAL A 44 2.68 -10.87 6.09
N THR A 45 3.48 -11.27 7.07
CA THR A 45 4.87 -10.86 7.23
C THR A 45 5.81 -11.98 6.79
N ASP A 46 6.96 -11.61 6.26
CA ASP A 46 7.99 -12.57 5.91
C ASP A 46 9.37 -12.08 6.36
N ASP A 47 9.91 -12.78 7.35
CA ASP A 47 11.26 -12.55 7.86
C ASP A 47 12.32 -13.31 7.04
N SER A 48 11.91 -14.12 6.04
CA SER A 48 12.83 -14.87 5.21
C SER A 48 13.41 -14.00 4.08
N THR A 49 14.66 -14.22 3.73
CA THR A 49 15.36 -13.49 2.66
C THR A 49 14.87 -13.84 1.25
N SER A 50 13.83 -14.65 1.10
CA SER A 50 13.46 -15.30 -0.16
C SER A 50 12.00 -15.11 -0.60
N ALA A 51 11.13 -14.55 0.22
CA ALA A 51 9.72 -14.44 -0.15
C ALA A 51 9.49 -13.31 -1.16
N GLY A 52 8.96 -13.71 -2.30
CA GLY A 52 8.48 -12.78 -3.32
C GLY A 52 7.01 -12.40 -3.09
N GLN A 53 6.58 -11.34 -3.76
CA GLN A 53 5.21 -10.82 -3.73
C GLN A 53 4.13 -11.92 -3.87
N SER A 54 4.34 -12.91 -4.73
CA SER A 54 3.38 -14.00 -4.98
C SER A 54 3.22 -14.94 -3.78
N GLN A 55 4.22 -15.07 -2.91
CA GLN A 55 4.16 -15.92 -1.72
C GLN A 55 3.32 -15.29 -0.61
N MET A 56 3.27 -13.97 -0.52
CA MET A 56 2.43 -13.26 0.43
C MET A 56 1.00 -13.08 -0.09
N PHE A 57 0.84 -12.84 -1.39
CA PHE A 57 -0.47 -12.63 -2.01
C PHE A 57 -1.39 -13.86 -1.90
N GLY A 58 -0.87 -15.05 -2.13
CA GLY A 58 -1.64 -16.28 -2.15
C GLY A 58 -2.39 -16.58 -0.84
N PRO A 59 -1.72 -16.57 0.32
CA PRO A 59 -2.37 -16.75 1.62
C PRO A 59 -3.43 -15.68 1.91
N LEU A 60 -3.15 -14.39 1.61
CA LEU A 60 -4.10 -13.29 1.79
C LEU A 60 -5.35 -13.47 0.93
N PHE A 61 -5.17 -13.79 -0.35
CA PHE A 61 -6.28 -14.01 -1.26
C PHE A 61 -7.15 -15.19 -0.84
N ARG A 62 -6.53 -16.28 -0.37
CA ARG A 62 -7.25 -17.44 0.18
C ARG A 62 -8.04 -17.05 1.41
N HIS A 63 -7.42 -16.29 2.33
CA HIS A 63 -8.06 -15.83 3.55
C HIS A 63 -9.34 -15.02 3.25
N ILE A 64 -9.26 -13.98 2.44
CA ILE A 64 -10.43 -13.15 2.11
C ILE A 64 -11.50 -13.95 1.36
N SER A 65 -11.10 -14.84 0.44
CA SER A 65 -12.04 -15.68 -0.32
C SER A 65 -12.77 -16.70 0.55
N SER A 66 -12.08 -17.27 1.54
CA SER A 66 -12.67 -18.27 2.47
C SER A 66 -13.59 -17.62 3.49
N ASN A 67 -13.46 -16.35 3.75
CA ASN A 67 -14.25 -15.60 4.73
C ASN A 67 -15.26 -14.64 4.09
N ASP A 68 -15.50 -14.74 2.78
CA ASP A 68 -16.40 -13.87 2.02
C ASP A 68 -16.11 -12.36 2.20
N ILE A 69 -14.83 -12.01 2.35
CA ILE A 69 -14.37 -10.62 2.49
C ILE A 69 -14.09 -10.06 1.10
N PRO A 70 -14.78 -8.99 0.68
CA PRO A 70 -14.56 -8.38 -0.63
C PRO A 70 -13.14 -7.80 -0.75
N MET A 71 -12.50 -8.00 -1.91
CA MET A 71 -11.23 -7.34 -2.22
C MET A 71 -11.40 -5.83 -2.27
N THR A 72 -10.46 -5.12 -1.66
CA THR A 72 -10.37 -3.65 -1.69
C THR A 72 -9.08 -3.20 -2.37
N ALA A 73 -8.99 -1.92 -2.66
CA ALA A 73 -7.76 -1.23 -3.00
C ALA A 73 -7.45 -0.20 -1.90
N PRO A 74 -6.19 0.11 -1.62
CA PRO A 74 -4.99 -0.47 -2.20
C PRO A 74 -4.58 -1.81 -1.54
N VAL A 75 -3.64 -2.51 -2.18
CA VAL A 75 -2.79 -3.50 -1.52
C VAL A 75 -1.62 -2.77 -0.89
N ASP A 76 -1.41 -2.96 0.40
CA ASP A 76 -0.31 -2.33 1.14
C ASP A 76 0.89 -3.29 1.15
N MET A 77 2.03 -2.79 0.71
CA MET A 77 3.31 -3.52 0.67
C MET A 77 4.34 -2.75 1.47
N THR A 78 4.77 -3.31 2.60
CA THR A 78 5.79 -2.72 3.45
C THR A 78 7.17 -3.20 3.03
N TYR A 79 8.14 -2.29 2.99
CA TYR A 79 9.51 -2.57 2.60
C TYR A 79 10.49 -2.25 3.73
N GLU A 80 11.51 -3.08 3.87
CA GLU A 80 12.72 -2.73 4.59
C GLU A 80 13.70 -2.13 3.57
N SER A 81 14.12 -0.89 3.83
CA SER A 81 15.10 -0.19 3.01
C SER A 81 16.40 -0.09 3.79
N THR A 82 17.36 -0.94 3.46
CA THR A 82 18.62 -1.08 4.21
C THR A 82 19.78 -0.33 3.58
N GLY A 83 19.60 0.30 2.42
CA GLY A 83 20.65 0.97 1.67
C GLY A 83 20.19 2.15 0.83
N ASP A 84 21.11 2.68 0.04
CA ASP A 84 20.90 3.84 -0.83
C ASP A 84 20.44 3.46 -2.25
N THR A 85 20.29 2.17 -2.53
CA THR A 85 19.90 1.67 -3.85
C THR A 85 18.61 0.86 -3.82
N ALA A 86 17.88 0.85 -4.93
CA ALA A 86 16.67 0.06 -5.09
C ALA A 86 16.88 -1.46 -4.92
N ALA A 87 18.11 -1.94 -5.05
CA ALA A 87 18.46 -3.35 -4.87
C ALA A 87 18.50 -3.77 -3.39
N ASP A 88 18.51 -2.80 -2.48
CA ASP A 88 18.55 -3.03 -1.03
C ASP A 88 17.14 -3.01 -0.41
N ASP A 89 16.11 -2.70 -1.21
CA ASP A 89 14.72 -2.65 -0.76
C ASP A 89 14.11 -4.06 -0.84
N ARG A 90 13.62 -4.55 0.30
CA ARG A 90 12.99 -5.86 0.42
C ARG A 90 11.58 -5.73 0.97
N MET A 91 10.60 -6.34 0.29
CA MET A 91 9.26 -6.44 0.83
C MET A 91 9.24 -7.36 2.04
N THR A 92 8.79 -6.85 3.19
CA THR A 92 8.72 -7.56 4.46
C THR A 92 7.31 -7.91 4.89
N ALA A 93 6.30 -7.20 4.36
CA ALA A 93 4.91 -7.49 4.63
C ALA A 93 4.03 -7.09 3.46
N MET A 94 2.88 -7.76 3.37
CA MET A 94 1.79 -7.41 2.47
C MET A 94 0.48 -7.46 3.24
N ALA A 95 -0.40 -6.48 2.99
CA ALA A 95 -1.69 -6.42 3.63
C ALA A 95 -2.83 -6.18 2.63
N PHE A 96 -3.95 -6.87 2.87
CA PHE A 96 -5.23 -6.60 2.24
C PHE A 96 -6.11 -5.86 3.23
N LEU A 97 -6.54 -4.67 2.86
CA LEU A 97 -7.32 -3.79 3.72
C LEU A 97 -8.80 -4.21 3.69
N TYR A 98 -9.47 -4.11 4.82
CA TYR A 98 -10.92 -4.34 4.87
C TYR A 98 -11.65 -3.02 4.57
N ARG A 99 -12.79 -3.12 3.91
CA ARG A 99 -13.62 -1.95 3.66
C ARG A 99 -14.08 -1.31 4.97
N THR A 100 -14.50 -2.15 5.91
CA THR A 100 -14.93 -1.77 7.26
C THR A 100 -14.37 -2.73 8.29
N PRO A 101 -14.13 -2.30 9.54
CA PRO A 101 -13.53 -3.16 10.57
C PRO A 101 -14.43 -4.33 11.02
N ASP A 102 -15.72 -4.30 10.72
CA ASP A 102 -16.68 -5.33 11.13
C ASP A 102 -16.76 -6.53 10.19
N LEU A 103 -16.05 -6.51 9.05
CA LEU A 103 -16.12 -7.58 8.06
C LEU A 103 -15.45 -8.89 8.48
N GLY A 104 -14.66 -8.91 9.54
CA GLY A 104 -14.03 -10.14 10.04
C GLY A 104 -13.45 -9.94 11.43
N PRO A 105 -13.28 -11.01 12.22
CA PRO A 105 -12.69 -10.94 13.54
C PRO A 105 -11.18 -10.65 13.48
N LEU A 106 -10.66 -10.08 14.57
CA LEU A 106 -9.22 -10.02 14.81
C LEU A 106 -8.68 -11.42 15.10
N GLY A 107 -7.42 -11.65 14.79
CA GLY A 107 -6.70 -12.87 15.14
C GLY A 107 -5.96 -13.51 13.97
N THR A 108 -5.46 -14.72 14.20
CA THR A 108 -4.59 -15.44 13.29
C THR A 108 -5.35 -16.51 12.49
N ASP A 109 -5.12 -16.56 11.20
CA ASP A 109 -5.59 -17.60 10.28
C ASP A 109 -4.39 -18.15 9.48
N GLY A 110 -3.77 -19.19 9.99
CA GLY A 110 -2.54 -19.75 9.43
C GLY A 110 -1.38 -18.76 9.54
N VAL A 111 -0.90 -18.26 8.39
CA VAL A 111 0.17 -17.26 8.32
C VAL A 111 -0.37 -15.82 8.21
N VAL A 112 -1.70 -15.68 8.14
CA VAL A 112 -2.37 -14.39 8.05
C VAL A 112 -2.72 -13.89 9.44
N GLU A 113 -2.34 -12.68 9.79
CA GLU A 113 -2.76 -11.98 11.00
C GLU A 113 -3.78 -10.91 10.62
N VAL A 114 -4.93 -10.90 11.28
CA VAL A 114 -5.95 -9.86 11.12
C VAL A 114 -5.85 -8.89 12.29
N GLU A 115 -5.50 -7.66 11.99
CA GLU A 115 -5.24 -6.63 12.99
C GLU A 115 -5.85 -5.27 12.62
N ASP A 116 -6.02 -4.42 13.62
CA ASP A 116 -6.40 -3.02 13.44
C ASP A 116 -5.15 -2.15 13.38
N ILE A 117 -4.95 -1.49 12.24
CA ILE A 117 -3.87 -0.53 12.03
C ILE A 117 -4.34 0.82 12.56
N ALA A 118 -3.58 1.39 13.49
CA ALA A 118 -3.91 2.68 14.08
C ALA A 118 -3.87 3.82 13.08
N ALA A 119 -4.68 4.85 13.30
CA ALA A 119 -4.63 6.07 12.52
C ALA A 119 -3.24 6.69 12.55
N GLN A 120 -2.72 7.07 11.39
CA GLN A 120 -1.36 7.57 11.25
C GLN A 120 -1.24 8.54 10.07
N ALA A 121 -0.37 9.55 10.22
CA ALA A 121 0.03 10.41 9.12
C ALA A 121 1.23 9.82 8.36
N TYR A 122 1.19 9.96 7.04
CA TYR A 122 2.28 9.57 6.14
C TYR A 122 2.64 10.72 5.21
N VAL A 123 3.92 10.87 4.94
CA VAL A 123 4.39 11.65 3.79
C VAL A 123 4.29 10.75 2.57
N SER A 124 3.53 11.16 1.57
CA SER A 124 3.13 10.34 0.45
C SER A 124 3.38 11.02 -0.88
N THR A 125 3.77 10.25 -1.89
CA THR A 125 3.85 10.69 -3.28
C THR A 125 3.08 9.74 -4.19
N GLY A 126 2.27 10.30 -5.08
CA GLY A 126 1.59 9.53 -6.11
C GLY A 126 2.56 9.09 -7.22
N VAL A 127 2.39 7.87 -7.69
CA VAL A 127 3.19 7.30 -8.78
C VAL A 127 2.28 6.65 -9.82
N ARG A 128 2.74 6.60 -11.07
CA ARG A 128 2.00 5.96 -12.16
C ARG A 128 2.90 5.04 -12.95
N GLY A 129 2.46 3.80 -13.14
CA GLY A 129 3.22 2.82 -13.91
C GLY A 129 3.21 1.42 -13.31
N SER A 130 4.19 0.62 -13.69
CA SER A 130 4.35 -0.73 -13.16
C SER A 130 4.82 -0.69 -11.71
N TYR A 131 4.22 -1.53 -10.86
CA TYR A 131 4.67 -1.69 -9.47
C TYR A 131 5.99 -2.49 -9.45
N ASN A 132 7.10 -1.79 -9.60
CA ASN A 132 8.43 -2.38 -9.59
C ASN A 132 9.37 -1.61 -8.64
N ASP A 133 10.51 -2.22 -8.34
CA ASP A 133 11.49 -1.70 -7.39
C ASP A 133 12.00 -0.32 -7.77
N ARG A 134 12.18 -0.07 -9.07
CA ARG A 134 12.62 1.24 -9.56
C ARG A 134 11.59 2.34 -9.26
N GLN A 135 10.31 2.07 -9.53
CA GLN A 135 9.24 3.04 -9.27
C GLN A 135 9.09 3.32 -7.78
N PHE A 136 9.22 2.27 -6.96
CA PHE A 136 9.26 2.41 -5.51
C PHE A 136 10.45 3.28 -5.06
N ALA A 137 11.66 2.97 -5.52
CA ALA A 137 12.85 3.73 -5.17
C ALA A 137 12.78 5.20 -5.61
N ASP A 138 12.29 5.47 -6.83
CA ASP A 138 12.10 6.83 -7.33
C ASP A 138 11.07 7.62 -6.48
N GLY A 139 9.99 6.96 -6.06
CA GLY A 139 9.00 7.54 -5.14
C GLY A 139 9.57 7.79 -3.76
N LEU A 140 10.27 6.81 -3.20
CA LEU A 140 10.91 6.92 -1.89
C LEU A 140 11.97 8.03 -1.85
N ALA A 141 12.75 8.18 -2.92
CA ALA A 141 13.73 9.26 -3.03
C ALA A 141 13.04 10.65 -2.98
N ARG A 142 11.88 10.81 -3.63
CA ARG A 142 11.10 12.06 -3.54
C ARG A 142 10.60 12.34 -2.13
N VAL A 143 10.08 11.32 -1.45
CA VAL A 143 9.62 11.44 -0.06
C VAL A 143 10.78 11.82 0.86
N ARG A 144 11.94 11.18 0.71
CA ARG A 144 13.15 11.48 1.50
C ARG A 144 13.63 12.91 1.26
N ALA A 145 13.71 13.35 0.00
CA ALA A 145 14.09 14.73 -0.34
C ALA A 145 13.13 15.76 0.29
N TRP A 146 11.84 15.48 0.28
CA TRP A 146 10.86 16.32 0.94
C TRP A 146 11.07 16.38 2.47
N LEU A 147 11.36 15.24 3.12
CA LEU A 147 11.66 15.20 4.55
C LEU A 147 12.93 15.97 4.90
N ASP A 148 13.96 15.91 4.05
CA ASP A 148 15.20 16.67 4.25
C ASP A 148 14.96 18.19 4.19
N GLU A 149 14.00 18.64 3.40
CA GLU A 149 13.60 20.05 3.29
C GLU A 149 12.65 20.50 4.41
N HIS A 150 11.98 19.55 5.09
CA HIS A 150 10.95 19.81 6.11
C HIS A 150 11.36 19.22 7.46
N GLY A 151 12.33 19.83 8.11
CA GLY A 151 12.98 19.32 9.32
C GLY A 151 12.08 19.12 10.55
N ASP A 152 10.82 19.58 10.51
CA ASP A 152 9.81 19.32 11.54
C ASP A 152 9.20 17.90 11.41
N TRP A 153 9.47 17.22 10.30
CA TRP A 153 8.98 15.88 10.00
C TRP A 153 10.14 14.88 9.89
N ARG A 154 9.92 13.67 10.36
CA ARG A 154 10.86 12.56 10.17
C ARG A 154 10.09 11.26 9.96
N ALA A 155 10.70 10.34 9.25
CA ALA A 155 10.18 8.98 9.13
C ALA A 155 10.31 8.26 10.50
N ASP A 156 9.21 7.61 10.92
CA ASP A 156 9.12 6.84 12.18
C ASP A 156 8.71 5.38 11.89
N GLY A 157 9.04 4.86 10.73
CA GLY A 157 8.74 3.49 10.34
C GLY A 157 9.21 3.15 8.94
N PRO A 158 9.00 1.90 8.54
CA PRO A 158 9.40 1.43 7.23
C PRO A 158 8.56 2.10 6.13
N PRO A 159 9.14 2.33 4.94
CA PRO A 159 8.40 2.81 3.79
C PRO A 159 7.42 1.75 3.28
N ARG A 160 6.35 2.20 2.65
CA ARG A 160 5.35 1.33 2.04
C ARG A 160 5.00 1.75 0.63
N TYR A 161 4.49 0.80 -0.14
CA TYR A 161 3.96 1.00 -1.47
C TYR A 161 2.50 0.57 -1.50
N LEU A 162 1.59 1.48 -1.79
CA LEU A 162 0.17 1.22 -1.95
C LEU A 162 -0.15 1.01 -3.42
N GLY A 163 -0.55 -0.20 -3.80
CA GLY A 163 -0.96 -0.55 -5.15
C GLY A 163 -2.47 -0.52 -5.33
N TYR A 164 -2.99 0.42 -6.10
CA TYR A 164 -4.45 0.63 -6.28
C TYR A 164 -5.06 -0.20 -7.40
N ASN A 165 -4.23 -0.79 -8.27
CA ASN A 165 -4.70 -1.51 -9.43
C ASN A 165 -4.11 -2.91 -9.56
N SER A 166 -4.90 -3.83 -10.09
CA SER A 166 -4.48 -5.19 -10.40
C SER A 166 -3.53 -5.23 -11.61
N PRO A 167 -2.83 -6.36 -11.81
CA PRO A 167 -1.99 -6.57 -12.99
C PRO A 167 -2.75 -6.54 -14.32
N PHE A 168 -4.09 -6.65 -14.30
CA PHE A 168 -4.94 -6.61 -15.51
C PHE A 168 -5.15 -5.19 -16.05
N VAL A 169 -4.99 -4.17 -15.22
CA VAL A 169 -4.98 -2.78 -15.68
C VAL A 169 -3.68 -2.51 -16.45
N PRO A 170 -3.73 -1.89 -17.64
CA PRO A 170 -2.51 -1.51 -18.37
C PRO A 170 -1.55 -0.72 -17.49
N TRP A 171 -0.26 -1.05 -17.56
CA TRP A 171 0.75 -0.51 -16.65
C TRP A 171 0.75 1.04 -16.59
N PHE A 172 0.51 1.71 -17.70
CA PHE A 172 0.50 3.17 -17.79
C PHE A 172 -0.76 3.82 -17.18
N TRP A 173 -1.75 3.03 -16.78
CA TRP A 173 -2.95 3.47 -16.06
C TRP A 173 -2.89 3.14 -14.57
N ARG A 174 -2.00 2.22 -14.16
CA ARG A 174 -1.89 1.85 -12.76
C ARG A 174 -1.43 3.03 -11.94
N TYR A 175 -2.12 3.23 -10.84
CA TYR A 175 -1.81 4.26 -9.85
C TYR A 175 -1.32 3.58 -8.56
N GLY A 176 -0.35 4.20 -7.90
CA GLY A 176 0.17 3.80 -6.61
C GLY A 176 0.62 4.99 -5.79
N GLU A 177 0.94 4.74 -4.53
CA GLU A 177 1.52 5.72 -3.60
C GLU A 177 2.72 5.11 -2.87
N VAL A 178 3.75 5.91 -2.71
CA VAL A 178 4.91 5.59 -1.89
C VAL A 178 4.93 6.51 -0.68
#